data_e1fcac3bb18ba2e163bc1c3c5971858e
#
_entry.id   e1fcac3bb18ba2e163bc1c3c5971858e
#
_cell.length_a   1.000
_cell.length_b   1.000
_cell.length_c   1.000
_cell.angle_alpha   90.00
_cell.angle_beta   90.00
_cell.angle_gamma   90.00
#
_symmetry.space_group_name_H-M   'P 1'
#
loop_
_entity.id
_entity.type
_entity.pdbx_description
1 polymer ?
#
loop_
_entity_poly.entity_id
_entity_poly.type
_entity_poly.pdbx_seq_one_letter_code
_entity_poly.pdbx_strand_id
1 'polypeptide(L)'
;MRGIRTPMQPEPAEKQFYLKDFRNRAILFHVEDARQLQRHAAGMLADLKDNPTLVIVVARRFPRRAGRSAAAKRRPLRIARRDFEEDPTALVPLAERLMSDDRVDVYLPRGLVGARALAYSRRLATRLGVSKLVVVDERGGLDAGSGTRSFVHAAALARVVRAEEDCGDWGLAELQQLLAAVRSGIEAVNLTTAEGVSEELFTYQGSGTLVTAEEYCTVDRLGVEHFHEAERLLARGEREGFLLSRSEEQKHRLLLAGYGAWFGGTRLAGVCGLETADYTRRRVGEVVGLYTITRFQGEGVGVRMIDHLIDVAREGGLRALFACSSNQRAVAFFERCDFEQVAPEKVPSAKWVGRRGDTMPVVLWRDL
;
A
#
# COMPACT_ATOMS: atom_id res chain seq x y z
N MET A 1 -1.07 12.33 -25.33
CA MET A 1 -2.25 12.74 -24.52
C MET A 1 -2.47 11.67 -23.47
N ARG A 2 -2.11 11.93 -22.19
CA ARG A 2 -2.44 11.04 -21.06
C ARG A 2 -3.96 11.12 -20.89
N GLY A 3 -4.67 10.00 -21.08
CA GLY A 3 -6.11 9.92 -20.83
C GLY A 3 -6.41 10.32 -19.39
N ILE A 4 -7.19 11.36 -19.18
CA ILE A 4 -7.66 11.80 -17.86
C ILE A 4 -8.57 10.69 -17.33
N ARG A 5 -8.03 9.83 -16.47
CA ARG A 5 -8.83 8.83 -15.73
C ARG A 5 -9.63 9.61 -14.68
N THR A 6 -10.94 9.48 -14.72
CA THR A 6 -11.78 10.04 -13.65
C THR A 6 -11.39 9.37 -12.32
N PRO A 7 -11.07 10.14 -11.26
CA PRO A 7 -10.71 9.56 -9.96
C PRO A 7 -11.84 8.66 -9.46
N MET A 8 -11.48 7.46 -9.04
CA MET A 8 -12.43 6.50 -8.49
C MET A 8 -12.80 6.94 -7.07
N GLN A 9 -14.10 6.99 -6.77
CA GLN A 9 -14.53 7.22 -5.40
C GLN A 9 -14.32 5.95 -4.57
N PRO A 10 -13.69 6.05 -3.37
CA PRO A 10 -13.49 4.91 -2.50
C PRO A 10 -14.81 4.25 -2.12
N GLU A 11 -14.88 2.92 -2.16
CA GLU A 11 -16.01 2.19 -1.58
C GLU A 11 -16.08 2.47 -0.06
N PRO A 12 -17.28 2.62 0.53
CA PRO A 12 -17.42 2.98 1.95
C PRO A 12 -16.65 2.05 2.90
N ALA A 13 -16.66 0.75 2.63
CA ALA A 13 -15.95 -0.25 3.45
C ALA A 13 -14.41 -0.13 3.34
N GLU A 14 -13.91 0.16 2.14
CA GLU A 14 -12.50 0.37 1.88
C GLU A 14 -12.00 1.67 2.54
N LYS A 15 -12.78 2.73 2.43
CA LYS A 15 -12.50 4.00 3.11
C LYS A 15 -12.45 3.84 4.63
N GLN A 16 -13.40 3.11 5.23
CA GLN A 16 -13.43 2.85 6.67
C GLN A 16 -12.21 2.07 7.15
N PHE A 17 -11.74 1.13 6.34
CA PHE A 17 -10.50 0.40 6.63
C PHE A 17 -9.31 1.36 6.79
N TYR A 18 -9.08 2.26 5.81
CA TYR A 18 -7.98 3.22 5.87
C TYR A 18 -8.14 4.25 6.98
N LEU A 19 -9.35 4.71 7.25
CA LEU A 19 -9.61 5.60 8.39
C LEU A 19 -9.24 4.91 9.71
N LYS A 20 -9.52 3.62 9.87
CA LYS A 20 -9.10 2.87 11.05
C LYS A 20 -7.58 2.80 11.18
N ASP A 21 -6.86 2.59 10.06
CA ASP A 21 -5.39 2.59 10.02
C ASP A 21 -4.79 3.96 10.36
N PHE A 22 -5.44 5.06 9.97
CA PHE A 22 -4.95 6.42 10.23
C PHE A 22 -5.31 6.96 11.62
N ARG A 23 -6.13 6.26 12.36
CA ARG A 23 -6.58 6.71 13.68
C ARG A 23 -5.40 6.84 14.64
N ASN A 24 -5.33 7.99 15.34
CA ASN A 24 -4.26 8.36 16.26
C ASN A 24 -2.87 8.42 15.61
N ARG A 25 -2.81 8.58 14.29
CA ARG A 25 -1.56 8.77 13.54
C ARG A 25 -1.44 10.20 13.03
N ALA A 26 -0.22 10.57 12.63
CA ALA A 26 0.06 11.86 12.03
C ALA A 26 0.40 11.67 10.53
N ILE A 27 -0.21 12.50 9.68
CA ILE A 27 0.04 12.55 8.23
C ILE A 27 0.53 13.95 7.88
N LEU A 28 1.65 14.05 7.16
CA LEU A 28 2.14 15.31 6.62
C LEU A 28 1.90 15.37 5.11
N PHE A 29 1.21 16.41 4.67
CA PHE A 29 1.02 16.74 3.27
C PHE A 29 2.04 17.80 2.84
N HIS A 30 2.86 17.50 1.84
CA HIS A 30 3.69 18.44 1.12
C HIS A 30 2.99 18.83 -0.17
N VAL A 31 2.66 20.11 -0.34
CA VAL A 31 1.95 20.62 -1.52
C VAL A 31 2.43 22.03 -1.86
N GLU A 32 2.51 22.37 -3.13
CA GLU A 32 2.90 23.74 -3.53
C GLU A 32 1.82 24.76 -3.14
N ASP A 33 0.54 24.43 -3.34
CA ASP A 33 -0.59 25.29 -3.07
C ASP A 33 -1.71 24.55 -2.32
N ALA A 34 -1.88 24.85 -1.03
CA ALA A 34 -2.90 24.23 -0.20
C ALA A 34 -4.35 24.48 -0.68
N ARG A 35 -4.58 25.44 -1.59
CA ARG A 35 -5.90 25.65 -2.20
C ARG A 35 -6.31 24.49 -3.09
N GLN A 36 -5.36 23.84 -3.76
CA GLN A 36 -5.62 22.65 -4.59
C GLN A 36 -6.10 21.50 -3.70
N LEU A 37 -5.40 21.25 -2.60
CA LEU A 37 -5.79 20.22 -1.65
C LEU A 37 -7.20 20.48 -1.06
N GLN A 38 -7.50 21.74 -0.74
CA GLN A 38 -8.83 22.13 -0.25
C GLN A 38 -9.92 21.97 -1.34
N ARG A 39 -9.60 22.25 -2.60
CA ARG A 39 -10.55 22.15 -3.72
C ARG A 39 -10.88 20.70 -4.07
N HIS A 40 -9.88 19.83 -4.13
CA HIS A 40 -10.02 18.48 -4.64
C HIS A 40 -10.18 17.41 -3.54
N ALA A 41 -9.78 17.71 -2.31
CA ALA A 41 -9.72 16.75 -1.21
C ALA A 41 -10.41 17.24 0.07
N ALA A 42 -11.36 18.18 -0.02
CA ALA A 42 -12.04 18.72 1.15
C ALA A 42 -12.79 17.63 1.94
N GLY A 43 -13.46 16.69 1.26
CA GLY A 43 -14.13 15.55 1.89
C GLY A 43 -13.14 14.64 2.62
N MET A 44 -12.02 14.29 2.00
CA MET A 44 -10.96 13.51 2.63
C MET A 44 -10.43 14.20 3.91
N LEU A 45 -10.15 15.50 3.83
CA LEU A 45 -9.67 16.25 5.00
C LEU A 45 -10.72 16.31 6.13
N ALA A 46 -12.01 16.34 5.80
CA ALA A 46 -13.08 16.24 6.78
C ALA A 46 -13.11 14.85 7.43
N ASP A 47 -13.03 13.79 6.64
CA ASP A 47 -12.96 12.41 7.12
C ASP A 47 -11.77 12.18 8.06
N LEU A 48 -10.58 12.68 7.71
CA LEU A 48 -9.40 12.57 8.56
C LEU A 48 -9.58 13.34 9.88
N LYS A 49 -10.25 14.49 9.84
CA LYS A 49 -10.54 15.26 11.04
C LYS A 49 -11.53 14.54 11.96
N ASP A 50 -12.59 13.96 11.40
CA ASP A 50 -13.61 13.22 12.16
C ASP A 50 -13.06 11.88 12.70
N ASN A 51 -11.94 11.43 12.14
CA ASN A 51 -11.20 10.24 12.53
C ASN A 51 -9.91 10.65 13.25
N PRO A 52 -9.83 10.87 14.54
CA PRO A 52 -8.70 11.51 15.25
C PRO A 52 -7.31 11.31 14.60
N THR A 53 -7.12 11.89 13.43
CA THR A 53 -5.89 11.83 12.62
C THR A 53 -5.28 13.22 12.62
N LEU A 54 -4.02 13.34 13.06
CA LEU A 54 -3.31 14.61 13.04
C LEU A 54 -2.84 14.93 11.61
N VAL A 55 -3.23 16.08 11.10
CA VAL A 55 -2.89 16.53 9.74
C VAL A 55 -1.96 17.73 9.79
N ILE A 56 -0.80 17.62 9.14
CA ILE A 56 0.13 18.73 8.96
C ILE A 56 0.17 19.04 7.46
N VAL A 57 -0.09 20.29 7.08
CA VAL A 57 0.01 20.73 5.69
C VAL A 57 1.17 21.70 5.54
N VAL A 58 2.21 21.30 4.82
CA VAL A 58 3.35 22.15 4.45
C VAL A 58 3.12 22.67 3.04
N ALA A 59 2.95 23.97 2.91
CA ALA A 59 2.68 24.59 1.60
C ALA A 59 3.31 25.98 1.45
N ARG A 60 3.55 26.40 0.21
CA ARG A 60 4.01 27.75 -0.10
C ARG A 60 2.87 28.74 -0.11
N ARG A 61 1.68 28.31 -0.53
CA ARG A 61 0.48 29.14 -0.64
C ARG A 61 -0.66 28.55 0.14
N PHE A 62 -1.37 29.39 0.85
CA PHE A 62 -2.59 29.07 1.56
C PHE A 62 -3.74 29.97 1.11
N PRO A 63 -5.00 29.55 1.25
CA PRO A 63 -6.15 30.39 0.93
C PRO A 63 -6.13 31.66 1.77
N ARG A 64 -6.45 32.80 1.13
CA ARG A 64 -6.71 34.05 1.87
C ARG A 64 -8.02 33.89 2.66
N ARG A 65 -7.95 33.99 3.95
CA ARG A 65 -9.14 33.93 4.80
C ARG A 65 -9.77 35.31 4.87
N ALA A 66 -11.02 35.43 4.44
CA ALA A 66 -11.83 36.61 4.62
C ALA A 66 -12.55 36.52 5.97
N GLY A 67 -12.39 37.53 6.85
CA GLY A 67 -13.20 37.72 8.04
C GLY A 67 -12.49 37.63 9.38
N ARG A 68 -13.11 38.32 10.41
CA ARG A 68 -12.65 38.42 11.81
C ARG A 68 -13.10 37.23 12.70
N SER A 69 -13.54 36.12 12.14
CA SER A 69 -14.06 34.98 12.89
C SER A 69 -12.95 34.23 13.66
N ALA A 70 -13.31 33.42 14.65
CA ALA A 70 -12.43 32.58 15.48
C ALA A 70 -11.44 31.71 14.66
N ALA A 71 -11.74 31.47 13.38
CA ALA A 71 -10.82 30.89 12.37
C ALA A 71 -9.54 31.75 12.15
N ALA A 72 -9.50 33.02 12.60
CA ALA A 72 -8.29 33.85 12.52
C ALA A 72 -7.15 33.36 13.45
N LYS A 73 -7.44 32.53 14.44
CA LYS A 73 -6.43 31.91 15.32
C LYS A 73 -5.57 30.84 14.64
N ARG A 74 -5.96 30.37 13.46
CA ARG A 74 -5.28 29.29 12.73
C ARG A 74 -4.41 29.81 11.57
N ARG A 75 -3.58 30.84 11.81
CA ARG A 75 -2.60 31.27 10.80
C ARG A 75 -1.54 30.18 10.62
N PRO A 76 -1.11 29.89 9.33
CA PRO A 76 -0.01 28.97 9.11
C PRO A 76 1.25 29.40 9.87
N LEU A 77 1.93 28.42 10.47
CA LEU A 77 3.18 28.65 11.21
C LEU A 77 4.32 28.92 10.24
N ARG A 78 5.32 29.68 10.69
CA ARG A 78 6.60 29.86 10.00
C ARG A 78 7.67 29.26 10.89
N ILE A 79 8.27 28.17 10.42
CA ILE A 79 9.33 27.46 11.12
C ILE A 79 10.53 27.43 10.18
N ALA A 80 11.65 28.03 10.55
CA ALA A 80 12.84 27.98 9.72
C ALA A 80 13.53 26.62 9.86
N ARG A 81 14.15 26.17 8.79
CA ARG A 81 14.77 24.84 8.76
C ARG A 81 15.86 24.72 9.84
N ARG A 82 16.72 25.73 9.97
CA ARG A 82 17.82 25.73 10.95
C ARG A 82 17.32 25.58 12.37
N ASP A 83 16.20 26.25 12.70
CA ASP A 83 15.67 26.28 14.04
C ASP A 83 15.39 24.89 14.59
N PHE A 84 14.68 24.03 13.86
CA PHE A 84 14.32 22.70 14.36
C PHE A 84 15.38 21.60 14.10
N GLU A 85 16.39 21.87 13.25
CA GLU A 85 17.54 20.99 13.10
C GLU A 85 18.55 21.18 14.24
N GLU A 86 18.75 22.41 14.68
CA GLU A 86 19.68 22.79 15.73
C GLU A 86 19.04 22.71 17.12
N ASP A 87 17.77 23.11 17.22
CA ASP A 87 17.01 23.14 18.47
C ASP A 87 15.60 22.56 18.31
N PRO A 88 15.33 21.36 18.86
CA PRO A 88 14.00 20.76 18.83
C PRO A 88 12.88 21.63 19.45
N THR A 89 13.23 22.55 20.36
CA THR A 89 12.26 23.43 21.01
C THR A 89 11.61 24.41 20.02
N ALA A 90 12.21 24.65 18.87
CA ALA A 90 11.58 25.42 17.78
C ALA A 90 10.29 24.80 17.27
N LEU A 91 10.03 23.51 17.54
CA LEU A 91 8.77 22.82 17.19
C LEU A 91 7.68 22.94 18.28
N VAL A 92 7.96 23.52 19.44
CA VAL A 92 6.97 23.69 20.53
C VAL A 92 5.68 24.36 20.05
N PRO A 93 5.71 25.48 19.27
CA PRO A 93 4.48 26.11 18.79
C PRO A 93 3.67 25.20 17.84
N LEU A 94 4.32 24.28 17.14
CA LEU A 94 3.66 23.30 16.28
C LEU A 94 3.03 22.19 17.13
N ALA A 95 3.76 21.68 18.12
CA ALA A 95 3.27 20.66 19.05
C ALA A 95 2.06 21.18 19.86
N GLU A 96 2.13 22.37 20.41
CA GLU A 96 1.00 23.00 21.12
C GLU A 96 -0.26 23.12 20.26
N ARG A 97 -0.07 23.44 18.97
CA ARG A 97 -1.20 23.47 18.04
C ARG A 97 -1.76 22.09 17.71
N LEU A 98 -0.92 21.08 17.55
CA LEU A 98 -1.36 19.71 17.29
C LEU A 98 -2.11 19.12 18.49
N MET A 99 -1.83 19.58 19.72
CA MET A 99 -2.60 19.22 20.92
C MET A 99 -3.99 19.88 20.97
N SER A 100 -4.18 20.97 20.26
CA SER A 100 -5.44 21.78 20.30
C SER A 100 -6.26 21.65 19.02
N ASP A 101 -5.63 21.30 17.91
CA ASP A 101 -6.21 21.27 16.57
C ASP A 101 -5.79 20.01 15.84
N ASP A 102 -6.74 19.33 15.17
CA ASP A 102 -6.47 18.13 14.35
C ASP A 102 -5.66 18.44 13.08
N ARG A 103 -5.56 19.73 12.73
CA ARG A 103 -4.83 20.18 11.54
C ARG A 103 -4.00 21.42 11.83
N VAL A 104 -2.73 21.38 11.43
CA VAL A 104 -1.81 22.51 11.46
C VAL A 104 -1.22 22.80 10.08
N ASP A 105 -1.32 24.05 9.67
CA ASP A 105 -0.75 24.56 8.43
C ASP A 105 0.63 25.16 8.72
N VAL A 106 1.63 24.84 7.89
CA VAL A 106 3.03 25.32 8.00
C VAL A 106 3.47 25.92 6.68
N TYR A 107 4.00 27.14 6.70
CA TYR A 107 4.58 27.72 5.50
C TYR A 107 5.90 27.06 5.12
N LEU A 108 5.98 26.61 3.87
CA LEU A 108 7.26 26.24 3.27
C LEU A 108 8.17 27.48 3.23
N PRO A 109 9.40 27.44 3.77
CA PRO A 109 10.32 28.56 3.76
C PRO A 109 10.59 29.08 2.34
N ARG A 110 10.71 30.42 2.22
CA ARG A 110 10.99 31.06 0.92
C ARG A 110 12.32 30.57 0.32
N GLY A 111 12.36 30.41 -1.00
CA GLY A 111 13.57 29.98 -1.73
C GLY A 111 13.83 28.47 -1.73
N LEU A 112 13.07 27.66 -0.98
CA LEU A 112 13.14 26.22 -1.10
C LEU A 112 12.27 25.74 -2.26
N VAL A 113 12.86 25.05 -3.24
CA VAL A 113 12.16 24.49 -4.41
C VAL A 113 12.64 23.05 -4.66
N GLY A 114 11.84 22.23 -5.36
CA GLY A 114 12.18 20.85 -5.74
C GLY A 114 12.66 20.03 -4.55
N ALA A 115 13.77 19.34 -4.73
CA ALA A 115 14.37 18.48 -3.71
C ALA A 115 14.63 19.18 -2.36
N ARG A 116 14.94 20.50 -2.36
CA ARG A 116 15.15 21.25 -1.11
C ARG A 116 13.86 21.46 -0.34
N ALA A 117 12.76 21.71 -1.05
CA ALA A 117 11.44 21.82 -0.46
C ALA A 117 10.96 20.49 0.12
N LEU A 118 11.15 19.41 -0.62
CA LEU A 118 10.84 18.06 -0.18
C LEU A 118 11.70 17.64 1.03
N ALA A 119 13.01 17.99 1.02
CA ALA A 119 13.92 17.75 2.15
C ALA A 119 13.43 18.45 3.43
N TYR A 120 12.90 19.68 3.33
CA TYR A 120 12.31 20.37 4.47
C TYR A 120 11.15 19.59 5.07
N SER A 121 10.17 19.20 4.24
CA SER A 121 8.99 18.46 4.70
C SER A 121 9.35 17.09 5.27
N ARG A 122 10.28 16.36 4.63
CA ARG A 122 10.79 15.09 5.13
C ARG A 122 11.40 15.23 6.53
N ARG A 123 12.29 16.21 6.72
CA ARG A 123 12.97 16.41 8.02
C ARG A 123 11.97 16.80 9.11
N LEU A 124 11.01 17.65 8.78
CA LEU A 124 9.92 18.01 9.70
C LEU A 124 9.11 16.78 10.08
N ALA A 125 8.72 15.95 9.08
CA ALA A 125 7.99 14.70 9.29
C ALA A 125 8.76 13.73 10.19
N THR A 126 10.06 13.53 9.92
CA THR A 126 10.94 12.66 10.74
C THR A 126 11.04 13.17 12.19
N ARG A 127 11.23 14.47 12.39
CA ARG A 127 11.33 15.07 13.74
C ARG A 127 10.06 14.94 14.56
N LEU A 128 8.91 14.96 13.88
CA LEU A 128 7.60 14.84 14.52
C LEU A 128 7.12 13.39 14.66
N GLY A 129 7.89 12.40 14.18
CA GLY A 129 7.46 11.00 14.18
C GLY A 129 6.22 10.75 13.32
N VAL A 130 6.09 11.47 12.19
CA VAL A 130 4.95 11.34 11.29
C VAL A 130 5.01 9.97 10.61
N SER A 131 3.91 9.23 10.65
CA SER A 131 3.83 7.89 10.04
C SER A 131 3.78 7.93 8.51
N LYS A 132 3.20 8.99 7.93
CA LYS A 132 2.99 9.08 6.48
C LYS A 132 3.31 10.47 5.93
N LEU A 133 4.12 10.52 4.87
CA LEU A 133 4.39 11.72 4.07
C LEU A 133 3.65 11.62 2.74
N VAL A 134 2.75 12.55 2.46
CA VAL A 134 2.01 12.62 1.19
C VAL A 134 2.53 13.81 0.39
N VAL A 135 3.14 13.53 -0.75
CA VAL A 135 3.64 14.55 -1.69
C VAL A 135 2.60 14.74 -2.77
N VAL A 136 1.95 15.89 -2.75
CA VAL A 136 0.92 16.27 -3.72
C VAL A 136 1.54 17.18 -4.75
N ASP A 137 1.71 16.66 -5.96
CA ASP A 137 2.39 17.31 -7.08
C ASP A 137 1.65 17.02 -8.39
N GLU A 138 1.66 17.96 -9.34
CA GLU A 138 1.00 17.79 -10.64
C GLU A 138 1.57 16.63 -11.48
N ARG A 139 2.83 16.25 -11.21
CA ARG A 139 3.48 15.10 -11.84
C ARG A 139 2.85 13.76 -11.41
N GLY A 140 2.21 13.70 -10.24
CA GLY A 140 1.63 12.49 -9.69
C GLY A 140 2.69 11.48 -9.23
N GLY A 141 2.46 10.19 -9.52
CA GLY A 141 3.38 9.11 -9.17
C GLY A 141 4.60 9.01 -10.10
N LEU A 142 5.49 8.05 -9.80
CA LEU A 142 6.66 7.75 -10.62
C LEU A 142 6.25 7.09 -11.93
N ASP A 143 6.84 7.51 -13.05
CA ASP A 143 6.64 6.90 -14.36
C ASP A 143 7.57 5.70 -14.53
N ALA A 144 7.05 4.62 -15.09
CA ALA A 144 7.80 3.41 -15.43
C ALA A 144 7.93 3.21 -16.95
N GLY A 145 7.61 4.22 -17.75
CA GLY A 145 7.57 4.12 -19.21
C GLY A 145 6.31 3.42 -19.77
N SER A 146 5.72 2.50 -18.99
CA SER A 146 4.45 1.83 -19.31
C SER A 146 3.25 2.38 -18.54
N GLY A 147 3.47 3.43 -17.76
CA GLY A 147 2.48 4.07 -16.89
C GLY A 147 3.00 4.33 -15.48
N THR A 148 2.14 4.81 -14.60
CA THR A 148 2.51 5.10 -13.22
C THR A 148 2.81 3.82 -12.45
N ARG A 149 4.00 3.75 -11.83
CA ARG A 149 4.37 2.69 -10.92
C ARG A 149 3.61 2.88 -9.61
N SER A 150 2.67 2.00 -9.31
CA SER A 150 1.78 2.15 -8.15
C SER A 150 2.47 1.89 -6.80
N PHE A 151 3.56 1.10 -6.80
CA PHE A 151 4.31 0.74 -5.60
C PHE A 151 5.82 0.64 -5.90
N VAL A 152 6.64 1.11 -4.96
CA VAL A 152 8.11 0.99 -5.01
C VAL A 152 8.66 0.81 -3.60
N HIS A 153 9.39 -0.26 -3.35
CA HIS A 153 10.11 -0.40 -2.08
C HIS A 153 11.51 0.27 -2.13
N ALA A 154 12.06 0.58 -0.96
CA ALA A 154 13.31 1.35 -0.84
C ALA A 154 14.50 0.72 -1.58
N ALA A 155 14.61 -0.64 -1.64
CA ALA A 155 15.68 -1.28 -2.40
C ALA A 155 15.57 -1.05 -3.90
N ALA A 156 14.35 -1.12 -4.45
CA ALA A 156 14.10 -0.82 -5.86
C ALA A 156 14.38 0.65 -6.17
N LEU A 157 13.89 1.57 -5.31
CA LEU A 157 14.19 2.99 -5.46
C LEU A 157 15.69 3.30 -5.36
N ALA A 158 16.41 2.62 -4.46
CA ALA A 158 17.86 2.78 -4.32
C ALA A 158 18.64 2.29 -5.55
N ARG A 159 18.12 1.27 -6.27
CA ARG A 159 18.71 0.84 -7.54
C ARG A 159 18.52 1.90 -8.62
N VAL A 160 17.30 2.42 -8.75
CA VAL A 160 16.98 3.51 -9.68
C VAL A 160 17.88 4.73 -9.42
N VAL A 161 18.00 5.15 -8.15
CA VAL A 161 18.86 6.28 -7.77
C VAL A 161 20.33 6.03 -8.08
N ARG A 162 20.85 4.81 -7.90
CA ARG A 162 22.25 4.47 -8.21
C ARG A 162 22.53 4.35 -9.69
N ALA A 163 21.57 3.84 -10.45
CA ALA A 163 21.69 3.69 -11.90
C ALA A 163 21.36 5.00 -12.65
N GLU A 164 20.92 6.04 -11.94
CA GLU A 164 20.45 7.31 -12.52
C GLU A 164 19.35 7.09 -13.59
N GLU A 165 18.52 6.06 -13.35
CA GLU A 165 17.44 5.71 -14.27
C GLU A 165 16.42 6.84 -14.35
N ASP A 166 15.88 7.03 -15.56
CA ASP A 166 14.79 7.97 -15.79
C ASP A 166 13.50 7.48 -15.11
N CYS A 167 12.94 8.33 -14.26
CA CYS A 167 11.66 8.12 -13.60
C CYS A 167 10.61 9.17 -14.03
N GLY A 168 10.69 9.61 -15.27
CA GLY A 168 9.84 10.64 -15.82
C GLY A 168 10.21 12.03 -15.28
N ASP A 169 9.20 12.78 -14.83
CA ASP A 169 9.41 14.17 -14.40
C ASP A 169 10.07 14.34 -13.01
N TRP A 170 10.36 13.22 -12.29
CA TRP A 170 10.98 13.24 -10.96
C TRP A 170 12.51 13.24 -11.06
N GLY A 171 13.14 14.32 -10.61
CA GLY A 171 14.60 14.43 -10.62
C GLY A 171 15.30 13.54 -9.58
N LEU A 172 16.54 13.13 -9.87
CA LEU A 172 17.36 12.27 -9.01
C LEU A 172 17.45 12.77 -7.57
N ALA A 173 17.65 14.07 -7.37
CA ALA A 173 17.72 14.66 -6.03
C ALA A 173 16.42 14.56 -5.25
N GLU A 174 15.26 14.55 -5.91
CA GLU A 174 13.95 14.34 -5.28
C GLU A 174 13.76 12.86 -4.93
N LEU A 175 14.12 11.92 -5.82
CA LEU A 175 14.11 10.48 -5.54
C LEU A 175 14.99 10.13 -4.32
N GLN A 176 16.14 10.78 -4.18
CA GLN A 176 16.99 10.66 -2.99
C GLN A 176 16.26 11.11 -1.71
N GLN A 177 15.42 12.16 -1.77
CA GLN A 177 14.64 12.59 -0.60
C GLN A 177 13.53 11.60 -0.25
N LEU A 178 12.87 10.98 -1.24
CA LEU A 178 11.88 9.93 -1.02
C LEU A 178 12.51 8.70 -0.35
N LEU A 179 13.65 8.26 -0.87
CA LEU A 179 14.43 7.16 -0.29
C LEU A 179 14.87 7.48 1.14
N ALA A 180 15.38 8.69 1.37
CA ALA A 180 15.78 9.13 2.70
C ALA A 180 14.58 9.23 3.67
N ALA A 181 13.38 9.53 3.20
CA ALA A 181 12.19 9.58 4.02
C ALA A 181 11.86 8.22 4.63
N VAL A 182 11.73 7.18 3.82
CA VAL A 182 11.43 5.83 4.32
C VAL A 182 12.57 5.24 5.16
N ARG A 183 13.82 5.56 4.83
CA ARG A 183 14.98 5.15 5.64
C ARG A 183 15.11 5.88 6.99
N SER A 184 14.47 7.02 7.13
CA SER A 184 14.45 7.77 8.40
C SER A 184 13.29 7.39 9.32
N GLY A 185 12.55 6.34 9.02
CA GLY A 185 11.47 5.80 9.85
C GLY A 185 10.08 6.30 9.48
N ILE A 186 9.91 7.06 8.39
CA ILE A 186 8.57 7.33 7.85
C ILE A 186 8.06 6.05 7.19
N GLU A 187 6.97 5.50 7.69
CA GLU A 187 6.45 4.18 7.27
C GLU A 187 6.11 4.15 5.78
N ALA A 188 5.56 5.25 5.25
CA ALA A 188 5.18 5.33 3.85
C ALA A 188 5.26 6.75 3.31
N VAL A 189 5.69 6.88 2.04
CA VAL A 189 5.59 8.10 1.26
C VAL A 189 4.66 7.86 0.08
N ASN A 190 3.64 8.69 -0.07
CA ASN A 190 2.73 8.65 -1.22
C ASN A 190 3.01 9.82 -2.16
N LEU A 191 3.12 9.55 -3.45
CA LEU A 191 3.21 10.54 -4.51
C LEU A 191 1.91 10.54 -5.30
N THR A 192 1.23 11.67 -5.40
CA THR A 192 -0.07 11.75 -6.07
C THR A 192 -0.38 13.17 -6.53
N THR A 193 -1.42 13.32 -7.35
CA THR A 193 -1.98 14.65 -7.69
C THR A 193 -3.01 15.09 -6.63
N ALA A 194 -3.40 16.36 -6.69
CA ALA A 194 -4.44 16.89 -5.81
C ALA A 194 -5.80 16.22 -6.05
N GLU A 195 -6.11 15.90 -7.30
CA GLU A 195 -7.34 15.19 -7.70
C GLU A 195 -7.34 13.73 -7.24
N GLY A 196 -6.17 13.09 -7.28
CA GLY A 196 -6.00 11.67 -6.96
C GLY A 196 -5.80 11.38 -5.47
N VAL A 197 -5.57 12.38 -4.61
CA VAL A 197 -5.13 12.15 -3.24
C VAL A 197 -6.14 11.36 -2.40
N SER A 198 -7.43 11.52 -2.62
CA SER A 198 -8.46 10.74 -1.93
C SER A 198 -8.42 9.26 -2.35
N GLU A 199 -8.29 8.98 -3.64
CA GLU A 199 -8.12 7.63 -4.18
C GLU A 199 -6.81 7.01 -3.67
N GLU A 200 -5.73 7.79 -3.67
CA GLU A 200 -4.41 7.33 -3.19
C GLU A 200 -4.43 6.90 -1.72
N LEU A 201 -5.14 7.61 -0.86
CA LEU A 201 -5.14 7.34 0.57
C LEU A 201 -6.22 6.35 1.03
N PHE A 202 -7.34 6.25 0.31
CA PHE A 202 -8.51 5.51 0.76
C PHE A 202 -8.90 4.32 -0.12
N THR A 203 -8.04 3.96 -1.10
CA THR A 203 -8.27 2.78 -1.92
C THR A 203 -7.05 1.86 -1.95
N TYR A 204 -7.30 0.56 -2.11
CA TYR A 204 -6.25 -0.43 -2.29
C TYR A 204 -5.45 -0.21 -3.59
N GLN A 205 -6.09 0.34 -4.61
CA GLN A 205 -5.45 0.55 -5.90
C GLN A 205 -4.55 1.79 -5.89
N GLY A 206 -4.97 2.85 -5.20
CA GLY A 206 -4.31 4.16 -5.24
C GLY A 206 -4.36 4.81 -6.62
N SER A 207 -3.92 6.04 -6.69
CA SER A 207 -3.86 6.83 -7.95
C SER A 207 -2.43 7.25 -8.32
N GLY A 208 -1.48 6.99 -7.44
CA GLY A 208 -0.10 7.44 -7.55
C GLY A 208 0.91 6.35 -7.21
N THR A 209 1.99 6.73 -6.55
CA THR A 209 3.04 5.79 -6.12
C THR A 209 3.15 5.76 -4.60
N LEU A 210 3.07 4.56 -4.04
CA LEU A 210 3.41 4.29 -2.65
C LEU A 210 4.88 3.86 -2.56
N VAL A 211 5.68 4.55 -1.76
CA VAL A 211 7.07 4.19 -1.45
C VAL A 211 7.16 3.73 0.00
N THR A 212 7.78 2.56 0.25
CA THR A 212 7.92 1.96 1.60
C THR A 212 9.34 1.49 1.87
N ALA A 213 9.66 1.16 3.13
CA ALA A 213 10.92 0.51 3.51
C ALA A 213 10.99 -0.95 3.02
N GLU A 214 12.21 -1.54 2.94
CA GLU A 214 12.44 -2.87 2.35
C GLU A 214 11.78 -4.01 3.12
N GLU A 215 11.81 -3.96 4.44
CA GLU A 215 11.32 -5.03 5.33
C GLU A 215 9.82 -4.89 5.66
N TYR A 216 9.10 -4.18 4.82
CA TYR A 216 7.76 -3.75 5.15
C TYR A 216 6.68 -4.80 4.87
N CYS A 217 6.98 -5.83 4.07
CA CYS A 217 6.06 -6.93 3.77
C CYS A 217 6.43 -8.17 4.57
N THR A 218 5.64 -8.51 5.57
CA THR A 218 5.71 -9.78 6.31
C THR A 218 4.61 -10.72 5.86
N VAL A 219 4.90 -12.03 5.84
CA VAL A 219 3.89 -13.06 5.60
C VAL A 219 3.76 -13.87 6.88
N ASP A 220 2.54 -14.03 7.37
CA ASP A 220 2.25 -14.77 8.59
C ASP A 220 0.85 -15.38 8.52
N ARG A 221 0.51 -16.20 9.52
CA ARG A 221 -0.81 -16.82 9.62
C ARG A 221 -1.90 -15.80 9.91
N LEU A 222 -3.06 -15.95 9.26
CA LEU A 222 -4.23 -15.12 9.53
C LEU A 222 -4.77 -15.37 10.94
N GLY A 223 -4.85 -14.30 11.76
CA GLY A 223 -5.63 -14.30 12.98
C GLY A 223 -7.11 -14.04 12.70
N VAL A 224 -7.99 -14.41 13.62
CA VAL A 224 -9.44 -14.23 13.49
C VAL A 224 -9.84 -12.76 13.32
N GLU A 225 -9.06 -11.84 13.87
CA GLU A 225 -9.23 -10.40 13.75
C GLU A 225 -9.07 -9.90 12.30
N HIS A 226 -8.38 -10.66 11.45
CA HIS A 226 -8.13 -10.30 10.04
C HIS A 226 -9.12 -10.96 9.07
N PHE A 227 -10.03 -11.84 9.54
CA PHE A 227 -10.91 -12.62 8.66
C PHE A 227 -11.80 -11.75 7.78
N HIS A 228 -12.40 -10.70 8.32
CA HIS A 228 -13.24 -9.79 7.53
C HIS A 228 -12.45 -9.04 6.44
N GLU A 229 -11.19 -8.73 6.70
CA GLU A 229 -10.35 -8.06 5.73
C GLU A 229 -9.92 -9.04 4.64
N ALA A 230 -9.47 -10.22 5.02
CA ALA A 230 -9.08 -11.30 4.12
C ALA A 230 -10.25 -11.75 3.22
N GLU A 231 -11.46 -11.87 3.77
CA GLU A 231 -12.67 -12.19 3.01
C GLU A 231 -12.95 -11.13 1.93
N ARG A 232 -12.81 -9.83 2.26
CA ARG A 232 -12.96 -8.75 1.27
C ARG A 232 -11.92 -8.85 0.15
N LEU A 233 -10.68 -9.24 0.46
CA LEU A 233 -9.66 -9.45 -0.56
C LEU A 233 -9.99 -10.64 -1.45
N LEU A 234 -10.47 -11.76 -0.89
CA LEU A 234 -10.92 -12.92 -1.65
C LEU A 234 -12.09 -12.54 -2.59
N ALA A 235 -13.10 -11.86 -2.06
CA ALA A 235 -14.24 -11.40 -2.86
C ALA A 235 -13.81 -10.43 -3.97
N ARG A 236 -12.79 -9.60 -3.73
CA ARG A 236 -12.20 -8.75 -4.75
C ARG A 236 -11.49 -9.56 -5.83
N GLY A 237 -10.69 -10.55 -5.45
CA GLY A 237 -10.03 -11.46 -6.39
C GLY A 237 -11.01 -12.24 -7.27
N GLU A 238 -12.19 -12.60 -6.71
CA GLU A 238 -13.29 -13.21 -7.46
C GLU A 238 -13.90 -12.21 -8.47
N ARG A 239 -14.19 -10.99 -8.06
CA ARG A 239 -14.73 -9.93 -8.95
C ARG A 239 -13.76 -9.54 -10.08
N GLU A 240 -12.47 -9.53 -9.81
CA GLU A 240 -11.43 -9.24 -10.80
C GLU A 240 -11.08 -10.43 -11.71
N GLY A 241 -11.69 -11.60 -11.48
CA GLY A 241 -11.49 -12.80 -12.29
C GLY A 241 -10.16 -13.53 -12.04
N PHE A 242 -9.45 -13.22 -10.97
CA PHE A 242 -8.24 -13.93 -10.55
C PHE A 242 -8.56 -15.21 -9.76
N LEU A 243 -9.64 -15.18 -8.98
CA LEU A 243 -10.08 -16.31 -8.18
C LEU A 243 -11.41 -16.84 -8.68
N LEU A 244 -11.59 -18.16 -8.57
CA LEU A 244 -12.90 -18.79 -8.77
C LEU A 244 -13.77 -18.52 -7.56
N SER A 245 -15.08 -18.33 -7.79
CA SER A 245 -16.06 -18.16 -6.71
C SER A 245 -16.12 -19.42 -5.84
N ARG A 246 -16.16 -19.21 -4.54
CA ARG A 246 -16.20 -20.26 -3.51
C ARG A 246 -17.46 -20.17 -2.68
N SER A 247 -17.92 -21.34 -2.16
CA SER A 247 -18.94 -21.34 -1.12
C SER A 247 -18.40 -20.70 0.17
N GLU A 248 -19.31 -20.23 1.02
CA GLU A 248 -18.95 -19.66 2.33
C GLU A 248 -18.13 -20.64 3.17
N GLU A 249 -18.51 -21.93 3.17
CA GLU A 249 -17.74 -22.97 3.87
C GLU A 249 -16.30 -23.08 3.35
N GLN A 250 -16.10 -23.04 2.03
CA GLN A 250 -14.78 -23.07 1.43
C GLN A 250 -13.95 -21.82 1.78
N LYS A 251 -14.61 -20.65 1.82
CA LYS A 251 -13.95 -19.40 2.25
C LYS A 251 -13.52 -19.49 3.72
N HIS A 252 -14.40 -19.98 4.60
CA HIS A 252 -14.06 -20.13 6.03
C HIS A 252 -12.92 -21.13 6.25
N ARG A 253 -12.89 -22.26 5.54
CA ARG A 253 -11.76 -23.21 5.59
C ARG A 253 -10.45 -22.53 5.15
N LEU A 254 -10.51 -21.76 4.04
CA LEU A 254 -9.35 -21.03 3.55
C LEU A 254 -8.84 -20.02 4.58
N LEU A 255 -9.73 -19.26 5.23
CA LEU A 255 -9.35 -18.28 6.25
C LEU A 255 -8.71 -18.94 7.47
N LEU A 256 -9.24 -20.09 7.92
CA LEU A 256 -8.70 -20.85 9.06
C LEU A 256 -7.31 -21.44 8.80
N ALA A 257 -7.00 -21.80 7.55
CA ALA A 257 -5.70 -22.30 7.11
C ALA A 257 -4.91 -21.23 6.33
N GLY A 258 -5.31 -19.96 6.45
CA GLY A 258 -4.84 -18.87 5.63
C GLY A 258 -3.59 -18.16 6.16
N TYR A 259 -2.90 -17.55 5.23
CA TYR A 259 -1.76 -16.66 5.44
C TYR A 259 -2.04 -15.32 4.79
N GLY A 260 -1.60 -14.26 5.44
CA GLY A 260 -1.66 -12.90 4.94
C GLY A 260 -0.28 -12.35 4.65
N ALA A 261 -0.21 -11.42 3.72
CA ALA A 261 0.95 -10.57 3.50
C ALA A 261 0.61 -9.16 4.00
N TRP A 262 1.38 -8.65 4.96
CA TRP A 262 1.13 -7.33 5.56
C TRP A 262 2.21 -6.33 5.20
N PHE A 263 1.80 -5.10 4.96
CA PHE A 263 2.67 -3.94 4.93
C PHE A 263 2.54 -3.14 6.23
N GLY A 264 3.68 -2.82 6.87
CA GLY A 264 3.72 -2.08 8.13
C GLY A 264 3.07 -2.78 9.30
N GLY A 265 2.96 -4.10 9.24
CA GLY A 265 2.35 -4.90 10.28
C GLY A 265 0.83 -4.76 10.43
N THR A 266 0.20 -3.85 9.69
CA THR A 266 -1.23 -3.54 9.86
C THR A 266 -2.06 -3.64 8.59
N ARG A 267 -1.45 -3.54 7.41
CA ARG A 267 -2.16 -3.47 6.14
C ARG A 267 -2.04 -4.78 5.36
N LEU A 268 -3.15 -5.50 5.24
CA LEU A 268 -3.21 -6.74 4.48
C LEU A 268 -3.16 -6.45 2.97
N ALA A 269 -2.09 -6.91 2.30
CA ALA A 269 -1.83 -6.71 0.88
C ALA A 269 -2.11 -7.94 0.02
N GLY A 270 -2.17 -9.12 0.63
CA GLY A 270 -2.44 -10.37 -0.05
C GLY A 270 -2.91 -11.44 0.91
N VAL A 271 -3.57 -12.45 0.37
CA VAL A 271 -4.05 -13.62 1.08
C VAL A 271 -3.76 -14.88 0.29
N CYS A 272 -3.52 -15.99 0.97
CA CYS A 272 -3.48 -17.32 0.40
C CYS A 272 -3.81 -18.36 1.47
N GLY A 273 -4.07 -19.59 1.07
CA GLY A 273 -4.23 -20.72 1.97
C GLY A 273 -3.40 -21.91 1.52
N LEU A 274 -3.09 -22.79 2.47
CA LEU A 274 -2.46 -24.09 2.24
C LEU A 274 -3.40 -25.20 2.73
N GLU A 275 -4.11 -25.83 1.80
CA GLU A 275 -4.98 -26.96 2.11
C GLU A 275 -4.21 -28.29 2.07
N THR A 276 -4.25 -29.02 3.17
CA THR A 276 -3.53 -30.27 3.34
C THR A 276 -4.42 -31.42 3.78
N ALA A 277 -5.58 -31.14 4.41
CA ALA A 277 -6.43 -32.12 5.07
C ALA A 277 -6.84 -33.29 4.15
N ASP A 278 -7.26 -32.98 2.94
CA ASP A 278 -7.72 -33.96 1.95
C ASP A 278 -6.56 -34.73 1.26
N TYR A 279 -5.31 -34.29 1.48
CA TYR A 279 -4.12 -34.77 0.77
C TYR A 279 -3.06 -35.39 1.67
N THR A 280 -3.35 -35.57 2.95
CA THR A 280 -2.42 -36.03 4.01
C THR A 280 -1.72 -37.34 3.63
N ARG A 281 -2.45 -38.31 3.05
CA ARG A 281 -1.88 -39.63 2.65
C ARG A 281 -0.76 -39.49 1.60
N ARG A 282 -0.84 -38.47 0.74
CA ARG A 282 0.17 -38.21 -0.30
C ARG A 282 1.23 -37.21 0.14
N ARG A 283 1.09 -36.61 1.34
CA ARG A 283 1.98 -35.58 1.85
C ARG A 283 2.16 -34.43 0.87
N VAL A 284 1.06 -33.95 0.29
CA VAL A 284 1.05 -32.80 -0.61
C VAL A 284 0.11 -31.73 -0.08
N GLY A 285 0.34 -30.49 -0.47
CA GLY A 285 -0.51 -29.35 -0.12
C GLY A 285 -1.01 -28.62 -1.37
N GLU A 286 -2.24 -28.13 -1.32
CA GLU A 286 -2.79 -27.25 -2.34
C GLU A 286 -2.67 -25.79 -1.95
N VAL A 287 -2.05 -24.98 -2.81
CA VAL A 287 -2.08 -23.52 -2.70
C VAL A 287 -3.42 -23.02 -3.22
N VAL A 288 -4.21 -22.41 -2.35
CA VAL A 288 -5.56 -21.96 -2.66
C VAL A 288 -5.72 -20.46 -2.37
N GLY A 289 -6.59 -19.79 -3.13
CA GLY A 289 -7.00 -18.42 -2.85
C GLY A 289 -5.88 -17.38 -2.88
N LEU A 290 -4.78 -17.66 -3.59
CA LEU A 290 -3.69 -16.71 -3.71
C LEU A 290 -4.15 -15.46 -4.48
N TYR A 291 -4.24 -14.37 -3.78
CA TYR A 291 -4.59 -13.06 -4.33
C TYR A 291 -3.75 -11.97 -3.66
N THR A 292 -3.21 -11.09 -4.48
CA THR A 292 -2.55 -9.87 -4.02
C THR A 292 -3.28 -8.66 -4.60
N ILE A 293 -3.42 -7.61 -3.79
CA ILE A 293 -4.02 -6.36 -4.23
C ILE A 293 -3.31 -5.87 -5.49
N THR A 294 -4.07 -5.42 -6.48
CA THR A 294 -3.58 -5.03 -7.82
C THR A 294 -2.39 -4.06 -7.74
N ARG A 295 -2.39 -3.13 -6.78
CA ARG A 295 -1.31 -2.19 -6.52
C ARG A 295 0.04 -2.87 -6.24
N PHE A 296 0.03 -4.05 -5.63
CA PHE A 296 1.22 -4.79 -5.24
C PHE A 296 1.53 -5.97 -6.18
N GLN A 297 0.76 -6.12 -7.26
CA GLN A 297 1.05 -7.12 -8.29
C GLN A 297 2.32 -6.73 -9.05
N GLY A 298 3.21 -7.70 -9.24
CA GLY A 298 4.53 -7.46 -9.84
C GLY A 298 5.64 -7.04 -8.86
N GLU A 299 5.31 -6.72 -7.62
CA GLU A 299 6.26 -6.23 -6.59
C GLU A 299 6.78 -7.35 -5.67
N GLY A 300 6.62 -8.59 -6.07
CA GLY A 300 7.16 -9.74 -5.36
C GLY A 300 6.34 -10.22 -4.14
N VAL A 301 5.23 -9.59 -3.80
CA VAL A 301 4.39 -10.00 -2.66
C VAL A 301 3.90 -11.44 -2.82
N GLY A 302 3.37 -11.79 -4.00
CA GLY A 302 2.93 -13.15 -4.29
C GLY A 302 4.07 -14.16 -4.20
N VAL A 303 5.28 -13.81 -4.64
CA VAL A 303 6.47 -14.67 -4.54
C VAL A 303 6.81 -14.92 -3.07
N ARG A 304 6.87 -13.87 -2.24
CA ARG A 304 7.12 -14.02 -0.80
C ARG A 304 6.07 -14.91 -0.10
N MET A 305 4.81 -14.80 -0.53
CA MET A 305 3.74 -15.68 0.00
C MET A 305 3.98 -17.14 -0.40
N ILE A 306 4.38 -17.41 -1.64
CA ILE A 306 4.72 -18.76 -2.10
C ILE A 306 5.95 -19.29 -1.35
N ASP A 307 7.01 -18.49 -1.21
CA ASP A 307 8.22 -18.89 -0.47
C ASP A 307 7.87 -19.26 0.98
N HIS A 308 7.05 -18.44 1.65
CA HIS A 308 6.57 -18.73 2.99
C HIS A 308 5.76 -20.05 3.05
N LEU A 309 4.85 -20.29 2.08
CA LEU A 309 4.10 -21.55 2.03
C LEU A 309 5.00 -22.76 1.77
N ILE A 310 6.08 -22.60 1.02
CA ILE A 310 7.09 -23.63 0.79
C ILE A 310 7.80 -23.99 2.11
N ASP A 311 8.19 -22.98 2.88
CA ASP A 311 8.84 -23.19 4.17
C ASP A 311 7.89 -23.89 5.16
N VAL A 312 6.65 -23.42 5.28
CA VAL A 312 5.60 -24.08 6.10
C VAL A 312 5.37 -25.52 5.64
N ALA A 313 5.33 -25.77 4.33
CA ALA A 313 5.11 -27.09 3.78
C ALA A 313 6.27 -28.04 4.10
N ARG A 314 7.52 -27.57 3.99
CA ARG A 314 8.73 -28.32 4.36
C ARG A 314 8.76 -28.65 5.84
N GLU A 315 8.47 -27.69 6.70
CA GLU A 315 8.37 -27.88 8.15
C GLU A 315 7.26 -28.88 8.51
N GLY A 316 6.12 -28.82 7.79
CA GLY A 316 5.02 -29.79 7.90
C GLY A 316 5.30 -31.16 7.28
N GLY A 317 6.50 -31.37 6.72
CA GLY A 317 6.93 -32.63 6.10
C GLY A 317 6.17 -33.00 4.82
N LEU A 318 5.62 -32.01 4.11
CA LEU A 318 5.07 -32.20 2.77
C LEU A 318 6.20 -32.45 1.78
N ARG A 319 5.89 -33.18 0.69
CA ARG A 319 6.85 -33.47 -0.38
C ARG A 319 6.65 -32.62 -1.61
N ALA A 320 5.46 -32.03 -1.76
CA ALA A 320 5.15 -31.18 -2.91
C ALA A 320 4.00 -30.26 -2.60
N LEU A 321 3.94 -29.14 -3.36
CA LEU A 321 2.81 -28.24 -3.47
C LEU A 321 2.20 -28.35 -4.85
N PHE A 322 0.88 -28.10 -4.95
CA PHE A 322 0.22 -27.92 -6.22
C PHE A 322 -0.78 -26.76 -6.19
N ALA A 323 -1.09 -26.23 -7.35
CA ALA A 323 -2.13 -25.24 -7.56
C ALA A 323 -2.93 -25.57 -8.81
N CYS A 324 -4.18 -25.13 -8.86
CA CYS A 324 -5.04 -25.30 -10.04
C CYS A 324 -5.58 -23.94 -10.47
N SER A 325 -5.39 -23.57 -11.73
CA SER A 325 -5.86 -22.30 -12.27
C SER A 325 -6.35 -22.41 -13.72
N SER A 326 -7.41 -21.66 -14.03
CA SER A 326 -7.85 -21.41 -15.42
C SER A 326 -7.39 -20.03 -15.92
N ASN A 327 -6.77 -19.23 -15.07
CA ASN A 327 -6.30 -17.90 -15.40
C ASN A 327 -4.84 -17.94 -15.86
N GLN A 328 -4.58 -17.56 -17.12
CA GLN A 328 -3.24 -17.61 -17.73
C GLN A 328 -2.20 -16.76 -16.97
N ARG A 329 -2.59 -15.64 -16.38
CA ARG A 329 -1.67 -14.81 -15.57
C ARG A 329 -1.25 -15.52 -14.30
N ALA A 330 -2.17 -16.25 -13.67
CA ALA A 330 -1.87 -17.07 -12.50
C ALA A 330 -0.97 -18.26 -12.88
N VAL A 331 -1.23 -18.92 -14.01
CA VAL A 331 -0.36 -19.99 -14.54
C VAL A 331 1.06 -19.47 -14.70
N ALA A 332 1.26 -18.38 -15.46
CA ALA A 332 2.58 -17.80 -15.69
C ALA A 332 3.24 -17.29 -14.37
N PHE A 333 2.44 -16.88 -13.37
CA PHE A 333 2.96 -16.53 -12.05
C PHE A 333 3.53 -17.75 -11.34
N PHE A 334 2.79 -18.86 -11.27
CA PHE A 334 3.26 -20.07 -10.61
C PHE A 334 4.48 -20.67 -11.32
N GLU A 335 4.54 -20.61 -12.65
CA GLU A 335 5.73 -21.06 -13.43
C GLU A 335 6.98 -20.26 -13.03
N ARG A 336 6.86 -18.93 -12.81
CA ARG A 336 7.96 -18.11 -12.28
C ARG A 336 8.34 -18.44 -10.83
N CYS A 337 7.46 -19.13 -10.11
CA CYS A 337 7.73 -19.66 -8.77
C CYS A 337 8.16 -21.14 -8.81
N ASP A 338 8.72 -21.61 -9.93
CA ASP A 338 9.24 -22.96 -10.14
C ASP A 338 8.19 -24.08 -10.02
N PHE A 339 6.92 -23.77 -10.33
CA PHE A 339 5.90 -24.79 -10.52
C PHE A 339 5.88 -25.23 -11.99
N GLU A 340 5.74 -26.51 -12.22
CA GLU A 340 5.63 -27.10 -13.56
C GLU A 340 4.19 -27.49 -13.87
N GLN A 341 3.76 -27.30 -15.11
CA GLN A 341 2.49 -27.83 -15.56
C GLN A 341 2.55 -29.35 -15.63
N VAL A 342 1.56 -30.00 -15.05
CA VAL A 342 1.50 -31.47 -15.00
C VAL A 342 0.11 -31.98 -15.39
N ALA A 343 0.03 -33.26 -15.71
CA ALA A 343 -1.25 -33.91 -15.99
C ALA A 343 -2.12 -33.97 -14.71
N PRO A 344 -3.46 -33.84 -14.84
CA PRO A 344 -4.39 -33.85 -13.72
C PRO A 344 -4.31 -35.08 -12.82
N GLU A 345 -3.87 -36.22 -13.36
CA GLU A 345 -3.71 -37.47 -12.65
C GLU A 345 -2.59 -37.47 -11.59
N LYS A 346 -1.64 -36.51 -11.71
CA LYS A 346 -0.58 -36.32 -10.67
C LYS A 346 -1.16 -35.82 -9.36
N VAL A 347 -2.27 -35.10 -9.42
CA VAL A 347 -2.96 -34.57 -8.22
C VAL A 347 -3.83 -35.66 -7.58
N PRO A 348 -3.96 -35.68 -6.21
CA PRO A 348 -4.83 -36.61 -5.55
C PRO A 348 -6.28 -36.54 -6.08
N SER A 349 -6.90 -37.72 -6.28
CA SER A 349 -8.29 -37.80 -6.80
C SER A 349 -9.31 -37.06 -5.94
N ALA A 350 -9.05 -36.88 -4.65
CA ALA A 350 -9.87 -36.07 -3.75
C ALA A 350 -10.09 -34.63 -4.27
N LYS A 351 -9.15 -34.05 -5.01
CA LYS A 351 -9.29 -32.72 -5.63
C LYS A 351 -10.47 -32.64 -6.61
N TRP A 352 -10.78 -33.73 -7.27
CA TRP A 352 -11.77 -33.76 -8.32
C TRP A 352 -13.16 -34.19 -7.86
N VAL A 353 -13.31 -34.59 -6.59
CA VAL A 353 -14.60 -35.00 -6.01
C VAL A 353 -15.55 -33.79 -5.94
N GLY A 354 -16.75 -33.96 -6.48
CA GLY A 354 -17.79 -32.92 -6.46
C GLY A 354 -17.59 -31.75 -7.44
N ARG A 355 -16.56 -31.80 -8.28
CA ARG A 355 -16.33 -30.78 -9.27
C ARG A 355 -17.45 -30.75 -10.32
N ARG A 356 -18.00 -29.56 -10.57
CA ARG A 356 -18.96 -29.29 -11.66
C ARG A 356 -18.29 -28.39 -12.69
N GLY A 357 -18.31 -28.79 -13.96
CA GLY A 357 -17.77 -28.02 -15.10
C GLY A 357 -16.94 -28.87 -16.06
N ASP A 358 -17.05 -28.58 -17.36
CA ASP A 358 -16.44 -29.37 -18.43
C ASP A 358 -14.96 -29.03 -18.70
N THR A 359 -14.49 -27.87 -18.24
CA THR A 359 -13.11 -27.44 -18.50
C THR A 359 -12.18 -27.73 -17.31
N MET A 360 -11.17 -28.55 -17.55
CA MET A 360 -10.13 -28.81 -16.54
C MET A 360 -9.19 -27.59 -16.40
N PRO A 361 -8.85 -27.17 -15.17
CA PRO A 361 -7.83 -26.15 -14.96
C PRO A 361 -6.45 -26.72 -15.29
N VAL A 362 -5.52 -25.82 -15.58
CA VAL A 362 -4.10 -26.14 -15.59
C VAL A 362 -3.68 -26.54 -14.18
N VAL A 363 -3.03 -27.67 -14.06
CA VAL A 363 -2.44 -28.16 -12.81
C VAL A 363 -0.97 -27.77 -12.79
N LEU A 364 -0.57 -27.14 -11.72
CA LEU A 364 0.78 -26.65 -11.48
C LEU A 364 1.33 -27.38 -10.25
N TRP A 365 2.53 -27.93 -10.36
CA TRP A 365 3.15 -28.80 -9.35
C TRP A 365 4.57 -28.37 -9.05
N ARG A 366 4.94 -28.34 -7.78
CA ARG A 366 6.32 -28.11 -7.32
C ARG A 366 6.71 -29.15 -6.28
N ASP A 367 7.76 -29.92 -6.55
CA ASP A 367 8.41 -30.78 -5.56
C ASP A 367 9.21 -29.91 -4.57
N LEU A 368 9.28 -30.30 -3.26
CA LEU A 368 9.85 -29.49 -2.17
C LEU A 368 11.22 -30.01 -1.71
#